data_afb367e81b14e077380ca8f3915aeee4
#
_entry.id   afb367e81b14e077380ca8f3915aeee4
#
_cell.length_a   1.000
_cell.length_b   1.000
_cell.length_c   1.000
_cell.angle_alpha   90.00
_cell.angle_beta   90.00
_cell.angle_gamma   90.00
#
_symmetry.space_group_name_H-M   'P 1'
#
loop_
_entity.id
_entity.type
_entity.pdbx_description
1 polymer ?
#
loop_
_entity_poly.entity_id
_entity_poly.type
_entity_poly.pdbx_seq_one_letter_code
_entity_poly.pdbx_strand_id
1 'polypeptide(L)'
;LAQNCVSQQDFLEEQGKELVLFIAPNKDRIYSEYMPERYGKPADNYRALQIYNYLKENTDLRVVYPYEELMAAKAVGSNIYYKTDTHWNSIGAYVGVTALLHELGIEMPSIQSNEITVTQGENTSGDLAGMLNLSKQLRNTDHEYSVEGYDTHQIESIVQDFNKVFSFKATGADPRKFSVRRDS
;
A
#
# COMPACT_ATOMS: atom_id res chain seq x y z
N LEU A 1 5.19 -17.08 13.62
CA LEU A 1 5.29 -16.12 12.51
C LEU A 1 6.75 -15.69 12.31
N ALA A 2 7.40 -15.08 13.30
CA ALA A 2 8.78 -14.57 13.19
C ALA A 2 9.77 -15.64 12.74
N GLN A 3 9.78 -16.82 13.36
CA GLN A 3 10.65 -17.92 12.94
C GLN A 3 10.45 -18.31 11.47
N ASN A 4 9.20 -18.33 10.98
CA ASN A 4 8.95 -18.64 9.57
C ASN A 4 9.49 -17.54 8.64
N CYS A 5 9.37 -16.27 9.04
CA CYS A 5 9.93 -15.18 8.26
C CYS A 5 11.46 -15.22 8.23
N VAL A 6 12.11 -15.49 9.37
CA VAL A 6 13.57 -15.65 9.45
C VAL A 6 14.02 -16.83 8.58
N SER A 7 13.36 -17.99 8.68
CA SER A 7 13.71 -19.15 7.84
C SER A 7 13.53 -18.88 6.34
N GLN A 8 12.55 -18.05 5.97
CA GLN A 8 12.37 -17.62 4.59
C GLN A 8 13.46 -16.63 4.15
N GLN A 9 13.87 -15.74 5.04
CA GLN A 9 15.00 -14.83 4.79
C GLN A 9 16.27 -15.63 4.55
N ASP A 10 16.65 -16.52 5.45
CA ASP A 10 17.84 -17.37 5.34
C ASP A 10 17.85 -18.12 4.00
N PHE A 11 16.72 -18.74 3.65
CA PHE A 11 16.58 -19.47 2.39
C PHE A 11 16.73 -18.57 1.15
N LEU A 12 16.26 -17.32 1.21
CA LEU A 12 16.36 -16.36 0.10
C LEU A 12 17.78 -15.78 0.00
N GLU A 13 18.42 -15.52 1.14
CA GLU A 13 19.80 -15.02 1.21
C GLU A 13 20.80 -16.04 0.63
N GLU A 14 20.61 -17.34 0.87
CA GLU A 14 21.40 -18.41 0.23
C GLU A 14 21.30 -18.37 -1.30
N GLN A 15 20.23 -17.76 -1.84
CA GLN A 15 20.04 -17.60 -3.29
C GLN A 15 20.41 -16.20 -3.78
N GLY A 16 21.05 -15.37 -2.95
CA GLY A 16 21.42 -14.00 -3.26
C GLY A 16 20.22 -13.06 -3.41
N LYS A 17 19.12 -13.34 -2.71
CA LYS A 17 17.89 -12.54 -2.71
C LYS A 17 17.65 -11.93 -1.33
N GLU A 18 16.96 -10.83 -1.31
CA GLU A 18 16.57 -10.12 -0.11
C GLU A 18 15.07 -10.26 0.15
N LEU A 19 14.69 -10.37 1.43
CA LEU A 19 13.30 -10.39 1.88
C LEU A 19 12.98 -9.07 2.58
N VAL A 20 11.92 -8.40 2.13
CA VAL A 20 11.31 -7.28 2.85
C VAL A 20 9.88 -7.63 3.20
N LEU A 21 9.53 -7.49 4.47
CA LEU A 21 8.16 -7.68 4.93
C LEU A 21 7.44 -6.33 4.97
N PHE A 22 6.41 -6.19 4.15
CA PHE A 22 5.58 -5.00 4.12
C PHE A 22 4.24 -5.27 4.81
N ILE A 23 3.91 -4.49 5.84
CA ILE A 23 2.66 -4.56 6.58
C ILE A 23 1.81 -3.34 6.22
N ALA A 24 0.77 -3.54 5.41
CA ALA A 24 -0.15 -2.46 5.08
C ALA A 24 -1.04 -2.12 6.29
N PRO A 25 -1.11 -0.85 6.72
CA PRO A 25 -2.05 -0.44 7.76
C PRO A 25 -3.49 -0.66 7.33
N ASN A 26 -4.33 -1.07 8.26
CA ASN A 26 -5.77 -1.17 8.00
C ASN A 26 -6.43 0.20 7.98
N LYS A 27 -7.47 0.35 7.16
CA LYS A 27 -8.25 1.59 7.05
C LYS A 27 -8.81 2.07 8.40
N ASP A 28 -9.30 1.17 9.24
CA ASP A 28 -9.82 1.48 10.56
C ASP A 28 -8.77 2.06 11.52
N ARG A 29 -7.48 1.81 11.27
CA ARG A 29 -6.38 2.44 12.02
C ARG A 29 -6.09 3.85 11.55
N ILE A 30 -6.13 4.07 10.24
CA ILE A 30 -5.87 5.38 9.63
C ILE A 30 -7.06 6.34 9.83
N TYR A 31 -8.28 5.82 9.76
CA TYR A 31 -9.53 6.57 9.87
C TYR A 31 -10.36 6.13 11.09
N SER A 32 -9.68 5.96 12.23
CA SER A 32 -10.30 5.49 13.46
C SER A 32 -11.43 6.42 13.98
N GLU A 33 -11.40 7.70 13.60
CA GLU A 33 -12.44 8.68 13.96
C GLU A 33 -13.81 8.38 13.34
N TYR A 34 -13.87 7.55 12.28
CA TYR A 34 -15.12 7.11 11.68
C TYR A 34 -15.64 5.77 12.25
N MET A 35 -14.90 5.18 13.17
CA MET A 35 -15.36 3.95 13.82
C MET A 35 -16.49 4.25 14.79
N PRO A 36 -17.57 3.44 14.79
CA PRO A 36 -18.67 3.63 15.74
C PRO A 36 -18.21 3.55 17.20
N GLU A 37 -18.67 4.48 18.04
CA GLU A 37 -18.30 4.58 19.46
C GLU A 37 -18.49 3.27 20.24
N ARG A 38 -19.44 2.43 19.82
CA ARG A 38 -19.70 1.11 20.45
C ARG A 38 -18.49 0.18 20.42
N TYR A 39 -17.52 0.38 19.54
CA TYR A 39 -16.28 -0.39 19.50
C TYR A 39 -15.18 0.15 20.41
N GLY A 40 -15.44 1.28 21.09
CA GLY A 40 -14.47 1.95 21.95
C GLY A 40 -13.35 2.63 21.17
N LYS A 41 -12.37 3.12 21.90
CA LYS A 41 -11.16 3.69 21.30
C LYS A 41 -10.29 2.58 20.73
N PRO A 42 -9.63 2.80 19.58
CA PRO A 42 -8.63 1.87 19.06
C PRO A 42 -7.55 1.60 20.11
N ALA A 43 -7.16 0.35 20.28
CA ALA A 43 -6.07 -0.01 21.19
C ALA A 43 -4.75 0.59 20.73
N ASP A 44 -3.96 1.15 21.64
CA ASP A 44 -2.64 1.72 21.31
C ASP A 44 -1.67 0.62 20.87
N ASN A 45 -1.75 -0.55 21.51
CA ASN A 45 -0.92 -1.71 21.18
C ASN A 45 -1.74 -2.78 20.42
N TYR A 46 -1.93 -2.58 19.15
CA TYR A 46 -2.69 -3.49 18.27
C TYR A 46 -1.77 -4.49 17.53
N ARG A 47 -2.38 -5.55 17.00
CA ARG A 47 -1.64 -6.71 16.47
C ARG A 47 -0.58 -6.35 15.41
N ALA A 48 -0.89 -5.49 14.45
CA ALA A 48 0.09 -5.13 13.41
C ALA A 48 1.30 -4.42 14.01
N LEU A 49 1.09 -3.48 14.95
CA LEU A 49 2.16 -2.80 15.66
C LEU A 49 2.97 -3.76 16.54
N GLN A 50 2.31 -4.69 17.23
CA GLN A 50 3.01 -5.73 18.01
C GLN A 50 3.92 -6.59 17.12
N ILE A 51 3.43 -7.00 15.96
CA ILE A 51 4.21 -7.79 14.99
C ILE A 51 5.39 -6.96 14.48
N TYR A 52 5.13 -5.72 14.05
CA TYR A 52 6.16 -4.81 13.58
C TYR A 52 7.27 -4.62 14.61
N ASN A 53 6.92 -4.21 15.83
CA ASN A 53 7.88 -3.98 16.90
C ASN A 53 8.65 -5.24 17.24
N TYR A 54 7.95 -6.37 17.38
CA TYR A 54 8.59 -7.65 17.70
C TYR A 54 9.64 -8.04 16.64
N LEU A 55 9.32 -7.92 15.36
CA LEU A 55 10.23 -8.26 14.28
C LEU A 55 11.43 -7.31 14.24
N LYS A 56 11.21 -6.00 14.40
CA LYS A 56 12.29 -5.00 14.43
C LYS A 56 13.23 -5.18 15.63
N GLU A 57 12.72 -5.62 16.77
CA GLU A 57 13.51 -5.79 18.01
C GLU A 57 14.23 -7.14 18.10
N ASN A 58 13.71 -8.18 17.44
CA ASN A 58 14.16 -9.56 17.66
C ASN A 58 14.68 -10.25 16.39
N THR A 59 14.72 -9.55 15.25
CA THR A 59 15.22 -10.12 13.99
C THR A 59 15.94 -9.05 13.18
N ASP A 60 16.76 -9.46 12.22
CA ASP A 60 17.41 -8.60 11.24
C ASP A 60 16.54 -8.38 9.98
N LEU A 61 15.27 -8.81 10.02
CA LEU A 61 14.33 -8.65 8.92
C LEU A 61 14.09 -7.17 8.61
N ARG A 62 14.11 -6.82 7.34
CA ARG A 62 13.59 -5.54 6.88
C ARG A 62 12.07 -5.55 6.95
N VAL A 63 11.50 -4.70 7.80
CA VAL A 63 10.05 -4.61 7.99
C VAL A 63 9.60 -3.18 7.80
N VAL A 64 8.66 -2.98 6.89
CA VAL A 64 8.04 -1.68 6.61
C VAL A 64 6.60 -1.69 7.11
N TYR A 65 6.25 -0.67 7.89
CA TYR A 65 4.87 -0.41 8.34
C TYR A 65 4.59 1.08 8.19
N PRO A 66 4.09 1.56 7.04
CA PRO A 66 4.01 2.98 6.68
C PRO A 66 2.84 3.70 7.36
N TYR A 67 2.67 3.49 8.67
CA TYR A 67 1.56 4.10 9.43
C TYR A 67 1.74 5.61 9.58
N GLU A 68 2.94 6.04 9.98
CA GLU A 68 3.22 7.45 10.23
C GLU A 68 3.20 8.27 8.93
N GLU A 69 3.72 7.71 7.84
CA GLU A 69 3.72 8.32 6.52
C GLU A 69 2.29 8.50 6.01
N LEU A 70 1.43 7.50 6.19
CA LEU A 70 0.03 7.57 5.83
C LEU A 70 -0.73 8.58 6.70
N MET A 71 -0.45 8.64 8.01
CA MET A 71 -1.05 9.63 8.90
C MET A 71 -0.61 11.05 8.55
N ALA A 72 0.66 11.25 8.17
CA ALA A 72 1.17 12.54 7.69
C ALA A 72 0.47 12.96 6.38
N ALA A 73 0.32 12.05 5.42
CA ALA A 73 -0.40 12.33 4.17
C ALA A 73 -1.87 12.69 4.42
N LYS A 74 -2.53 11.98 5.34
CA LYS A 74 -3.90 12.31 5.77
C LYS A 74 -3.98 13.69 6.41
N ALA A 75 -3.03 14.06 7.26
CA ALA A 75 -3.02 15.33 8.01
C ALA A 75 -2.95 16.56 7.08
N VAL A 76 -2.35 16.43 5.90
CA VAL A 76 -2.33 17.49 4.88
C VAL A 76 -3.59 17.53 4.00
N GLY A 77 -4.62 16.75 4.35
CA GLY A 77 -5.94 16.79 3.73
C GLY A 77 -6.14 15.82 2.56
N SER A 78 -5.21 14.91 2.31
CA SER A 78 -5.36 13.91 1.27
C SER A 78 -6.24 12.75 1.72
N ASN A 79 -7.21 12.37 0.88
CA ASN A 79 -7.89 11.09 1.03
C ASN A 79 -6.96 9.98 0.54
N ILE A 80 -6.55 9.09 1.42
CA ILE A 80 -5.58 8.03 1.13
C ILE A 80 -6.20 6.64 1.08
N TYR A 81 -7.49 6.53 1.39
CA TYR A 81 -8.30 5.31 1.23
C TYR A 81 -9.60 5.65 0.51
N TYR A 82 -10.13 4.70 -0.26
CA TYR A 82 -11.47 4.82 -0.83
C TYR A 82 -12.51 4.82 0.28
N LYS A 83 -13.59 5.58 0.12
CA LYS A 83 -14.65 5.70 1.14
C LYS A 83 -15.46 4.41 1.28
N THR A 84 -15.74 3.76 0.17
CA THR A 84 -16.62 2.57 0.10
C THR A 84 -15.85 1.25 -0.01
N ASP A 85 -14.52 1.29 0.15
CA ASP A 85 -13.63 0.14 0.02
C ASP A 85 -12.69 0.01 1.25
N THR A 86 -12.18 -1.18 1.50
CA THR A 86 -11.17 -1.41 2.54
C THR A 86 -9.78 -0.98 2.12
N HIS A 87 -9.54 -0.83 0.82
CA HIS A 87 -8.21 -0.54 0.28
C HIS A 87 -7.87 0.96 0.29
N TRP A 88 -6.59 1.25 0.33
CA TRP A 88 -6.07 2.57 -0.02
C TRP A 88 -6.34 2.88 -1.50
N ASN A 89 -6.40 4.17 -1.80
CA ASN A 89 -6.44 4.68 -3.17
C ASN A 89 -5.02 4.88 -3.74
N SER A 90 -4.90 5.42 -4.92
CA SER A 90 -3.61 5.64 -5.58
C SER A 90 -2.64 6.52 -4.77
N ILE A 91 -3.14 7.50 -4.02
CA ILE A 91 -2.31 8.35 -3.15
C ILE A 91 -1.77 7.52 -1.97
N GLY A 92 -2.64 6.77 -1.29
CA GLY A 92 -2.22 5.88 -0.20
C GLY A 92 -1.25 4.80 -0.66
N ALA A 93 -1.49 4.22 -1.83
CA ALA A 93 -0.58 3.26 -2.46
C ALA A 93 0.79 3.89 -2.75
N TYR A 94 0.80 5.12 -3.29
CA TYR A 94 2.05 5.85 -3.51
C TYR A 94 2.84 6.05 -2.23
N VAL A 95 2.20 6.53 -1.16
CA VAL A 95 2.86 6.73 0.14
C VAL A 95 3.44 5.41 0.66
N GLY A 96 2.68 4.32 0.55
CA GLY A 96 3.15 2.99 0.95
C GLY A 96 4.35 2.50 0.13
N VAL A 97 4.31 2.68 -1.19
CA VAL A 97 5.42 2.32 -2.08
C VAL A 97 6.65 3.19 -1.81
N THR A 98 6.46 4.48 -1.57
CA THR A 98 7.57 5.39 -1.22
C THR A 98 8.28 4.93 0.05
N ALA A 99 7.53 4.56 1.09
CA ALA A 99 8.11 4.02 2.33
C ALA A 99 8.87 2.70 2.09
N LEU A 100 8.33 1.82 1.26
CA LEU A 100 9.00 0.57 0.88
C LEU A 100 10.32 0.84 0.13
N LEU A 101 10.29 1.71 -0.85
CA LEU A 101 11.49 2.03 -1.66
C LEU A 101 12.54 2.74 -0.84
N HIS A 102 12.15 3.64 0.06
CA HIS A 102 13.06 4.27 1.02
C HIS A 102 13.79 3.24 1.90
N GLU A 103 13.09 2.22 2.40
CA GLU A 103 13.73 1.11 3.14
C GLU A 103 14.75 0.34 2.28
N LEU A 104 14.53 0.30 0.96
CA LEU A 104 15.45 -0.30 -0.02
C LEU A 104 16.58 0.65 -0.45
N GLY A 105 16.63 1.87 0.09
CA GLY A 105 17.62 2.89 -0.30
C GLY A 105 17.33 3.57 -1.63
N ILE A 106 16.08 3.48 -2.10
CA ILE A 106 15.60 4.12 -3.34
C ILE A 106 14.75 5.32 -2.97
N GLU A 107 15.20 6.51 -3.32
CA GLU A 107 14.45 7.74 -3.08
C GLU A 107 13.42 7.97 -4.18
N MET A 108 12.17 8.19 -3.76
CA MET A 108 11.09 8.60 -4.65
C MET A 108 10.90 10.12 -4.57
N PRO A 109 10.62 10.80 -5.70
CA PRO A 109 10.31 12.22 -5.66
C PRO A 109 9.03 12.47 -4.83
N SER A 110 9.04 13.54 -4.02
CA SER A 110 7.85 13.95 -3.29
C SER A 110 6.80 14.50 -4.24
N ILE A 111 5.55 14.00 -4.10
CA ILE A 111 4.42 14.55 -4.84
C ILE A 111 4.03 15.90 -4.25
N GLN A 112 3.89 16.89 -5.12
CA GLN A 112 3.28 18.16 -4.75
C GLN A 112 1.75 18.08 -4.93
N SER A 113 1.00 18.80 -4.11
CA SER A 113 -0.47 18.76 -4.16
C SER A 113 -1.07 19.18 -5.50
N ASN A 114 -0.37 20.02 -6.27
CA ASN A 114 -0.77 20.45 -7.62
C ASN A 114 -0.53 19.37 -8.69
N GLU A 115 0.18 18.30 -8.36
CA GLU A 115 0.43 17.16 -9.26
C GLU A 115 -0.62 16.05 -9.08
N ILE A 116 -1.55 16.23 -8.13
CA ILE A 116 -2.62 15.27 -7.89
C ILE A 116 -3.86 15.70 -8.66
N THR A 117 -4.26 14.91 -9.64
CA THR A 117 -5.56 15.05 -10.32
C THR A 117 -6.59 14.14 -9.65
N VAL A 118 -7.72 14.73 -9.31
CA VAL A 118 -8.86 14.01 -8.73
C VAL A 118 -9.99 13.98 -9.76
N THR A 119 -10.37 12.79 -10.19
CA THR A 119 -11.50 12.57 -11.07
C THR A 119 -12.59 11.80 -10.33
N GLN A 120 -13.84 12.09 -10.63
CA GLN A 120 -14.92 11.28 -10.09
C GLN A 120 -14.90 9.91 -10.75
N GLY A 121 -14.81 8.85 -9.94
CA GLY A 121 -14.87 7.49 -10.45
C GLY A 121 -16.25 7.16 -11.02
N GLU A 122 -16.28 6.66 -12.24
CA GLU A 122 -17.53 6.23 -12.87
C GLU A 122 -17.88 4.81 -12.44
N ASN A 123 -19.10 4.62 -11.94
CA ASN A 123 -19.64 3.30 -11.56
C ASN A 123 -18.83 2.52 -10.50
N THR A 124 -17.99 3.19 -9.74
CA THR A 124 -17.16 2.57 -8.72
C THR A 124 -17.90 2.51 -7.40
N SER A 125 -18.02 1.31 -6.85
CA SER A 125 -18.35 1.08 -5.45
C SER A 125 -17.42 -0.02 -4.94
N GLY A 126 -16.86 0.20 -3.76
CA GLY A 126 -15.89 -0.70 -3.17
C GLY A 126 -16.50 -1.93 -2.49
N ASP A 127 -15.64 -2.73 -1.91
CA ASP A 127 -15.97 -3.99 -1.24
C ASP A 127 -16.90 -3.78 -0.02
N LEU A 128 -16.72 -2.70 0.75
CA LEU A 128 -17.58 -2.37 1.89
C LEU A 128 -19.03 -2.09 1.44
N ALA A 129 -19.19 -1.35 0.33
CA ALA A 129 -20.52 -1.13 -0.24
C ALA A 129 -21.16 -2.44 -0.71
N GLY A 130 -20.34 -3.34 -1.28
CA GLY A 130 -20.76 -4.67 -1.68
C GLY A 130 -21.23 -5.51 -0.50
N MET A 131 -20.47 -5.57 0.58
CA MET A 131 -20.80 -6.29 1.80
C MET A 131 -22.11 -5.81 2.45
N LEU A 132 -22.41 -4.52 2.31
CA LEU A 132 -23.64 -3.91 2.84
C LEU A 132 -24.81 -3.98 1.83
N ASN A 133 -24.63 -4.54 0.64
CA ASN A 133 -25.58 -4.52 -0.47
C ASN A 133 -26.03 -3.10 -0.87
N LEU A 134 -25.12 -2.12 -0.76
CA LEU A 134 -25.34 -0.71 -1.05
C LEU A 134 -24.60 -0.23 -2.31
N SER A 135 -24.06 -1.13 -3.12
CA SER A 135 -23.25 -0.77 -4.30
C SER A 135 -23.96 0.16 -5.28
N LYS A 136 -25.28 0.00 -5.44
CA LYS A 136 -26.09 0.85 -6.31
C LYS A 136 -26.27 2.27 -5.74
N GLN A 137 -26.48 2.36 -4.43
CA GLN A 137 -26.73 3.61 -3.70
C GLN A 137 -25.44 4.43 -3.51
N LEU A 138 -24.33 3.75 -3.34
CA LEU A 138 -23.00 4.35 -3.11
C LEU A 138 -22.15 4.43 -4.40
N ARG A 139 -22.76 4.17 -5.56
CA ARG A 139 -22.10 4.34 -6.86
C ARG A 139 -21.58 5.77 -7.00
N ASN A 140 -20.37 5.94 -7.50
CA ASN A 140 -19.69 7.22 -7.69
C ASN A 140 -19.39 8.00 -6.38
N THR A 141 -19.37 7.33 -5.23
CA THR A 141 -18.97 7.97 -3.96
C THR A 141 -17.46 8.12 -3.86
N ASP A 142 -16.70 7.19 -4.43
CA ASP A 142 -15.26 7.24 -4.48
C ASP A 142 -14.75 8.04 -5.67
N HIS A 143 -13.58 8.64 -5.51
CA HIS A 143 -12.87 9.36 -6.54
C HIS A 143 -11.65 8.57 -6.97
N GLU A 144 -11.34 8.62 -8.26
CA GLU A 144 -10.05 8.16 -8.76
C GLU A 144 -9.03 9.28 -8.60
N TYR A 145 -7.84 8.89 -8.18
CA TYR A 145 -6.72 9.80 -7.98
C TYR A 145 -5.60 9.39 -8.91
N SER A 146 -5.12 10.34 -9.70
CA SER A 146 -3.92 10.18 -10.50
C SER A 146 -2.89 11.23 -10.10
N VAL A 147 -1.63 10.87 -10.18
CA VAL A 147 -0.53 11.81 -9.94
C VAL A 147 0.01 12.22 -11.30
N GLU A 148 -0.23 13.48 -11.69
CA GLU A 148 0.36 14.05 -12.89
C GLU A 148 1.84 14.37 -12.64
N GLY A 149 2.66 14.25 -13.67
CA GLY A 149 4.10 14.49 -13.56
C GLY A 149 4.90 13.28 -13.10
N TYR A 150 4.24 12.16 -12.80
CA TYR A 150 4.93 10.88 -12.73
C TYR A 150 5.47 10.59 -14.12
N ASP A 151 6.70 11.02 -14.32
CA ASP A 151 7.41 10.63 -15.52
C ASP A 151 7.49 9.10 -15.52
N THR A 152 6.68 8.51 -16.38
CA THR A 152 6.67 7.06 -16.62
C THR A 152 8.09 6.53 -16.89
N HIS A 153 9.00 7.38 -17.34
CA HIS A 153 10.43 7.04 -17.51
C HIS A 153 11.16 6.77 -16.20
N GLN A 154 10.84 7.44 -15.10
CA GLN A 154 11.45 7.10 -13.81
C GLN A 154 10.89 5.79 -13.25
N ILE A 155 9.59 5.55 -13.40
CA ILE A 155 8.99 4.26 -13.07
C ILE A 155 9.51 3.18 -14.03
N GLU A 156 9.67 3.47 -15.31
CA GLU A 156 10.24 2.56 -16.29
C GLU A 156 11.70 2.21 -15.98
N SER A 157 12.52 3.13 -15.49
CA SER A 157 13.90 2.82 -15.10
C SER A 157 13.99 1.94 -13.86
N ILE A 158 13.15 2.20 -12.85
CA ILE A 158 13.03 1.35 -11.67
C ILE A 158 12.44 -0.02 -12.07
N VAL A 159 11.42 -0.04 -12.91
CA VAL A 159 10.80 -1.26 -13.44
C VAL A 159 11.74 -1.99 -14.39
N GLN A 160 12.61 -1.32 -15.15
CA GLN A 160 13.61 -1.98 -16.01
C GLN A 160 14.71 -2.66 -15.20
N ASP A 161 15.13 -2.10 -14.09
CA ASP A 161 16.07 -2.78 -13.18
C ASP A 161 15.38 -3.93 -12.43
N PHE A 162 14.11 -3.80 -12.07
CA PHE A 162 13.28 -4.90 -11.61
C PHE A 162 13.01 -5.93 -12.71
N ASN A 163 12.80 -5.52 -13.95
CA ASN A 163 12.55 -6.42 -15.10
C ASN A 163 13.77 -7.24 -15.50
N LYS A 164 14.98 -6.89 -15.09
CA LYS A 164 16.14 -7.80 -15.16
C LYS A 164 15.98 -9.03 -14.26
N VAL A 165 15.08 -8.96 -13.27
CA VAL A 165 14.84 -10.01 -12.27
C VAL A 165 13.42 -10.58 -12.36
N PHE A 166 12.44 -9.76 -12.78
CA PHE A 166 11.02 -10.15 -12.85
C PHE A 166 10.36 -9.56 -14.09
N SER A 167 9.69 -10.39 -14.88
CA SER A 167 8.79 -9.88 -15.93
C SER A 167 7.39 -9.67 -15.37
N PHE A 168 6.85 -8.47 -15.55
CA PHE A 168 5.47 -8.14 -15.24
C PHE A 168 4.65 -8.20 -16.54
N LYS A 169 3.70 -9.12 -16.59
CA LYS A 169 2.76 -9.18 -17.70
C LYS A 169 1.37 -8.80 -17.19
N ALA A 170 0.84 -7.68 -17.70
CA ALA A 170 -0.56 -7.37 -17.50
C ALA A 170 -1.42 -8.47 -18.15
N THR A 171 -2.26 -9.12 -17.35
CA THR A 171 -3.17 -10.15 -17.84
C THR A 171 -4.57 -9.54 -17.98
N GLY A 172 -4.93 -9.23 -19.23
CA GLY A 172 -6.26 -8.71 -19.56
C GLY A 172 -6.40 -7.19 -19.43
N ALA A 173 -7.62 -6.71 -19.67
CA ALA A 173 -7.96 -5.27 -19.65
C ALA A 173 -8.07 -4.68 -18.22
N ASP A 174 -7.91 -5.48 -17.18
CA ASP A 174 -7.94 -5.00 -15.80
C ASP A 174 -6.50 -4.73 -15.33
N PRO A 175 -6.10 -3.44 -15.16
CA PRO A 175 -4.75 -3.07 -14.73
C PRO A 175 -4.40 -3.58 -13.32
N ARG A 176 -5.38 -4.06 -12.54
CA ARG A 176 -5.19 -4.67 -11.22
C ARG A 176 -4.80 -6.14 -11.28
N LYS A 177 -4.89 -6.77 -12.46
CA LYS A 177 -4.48 -8.17 -12.69
C LYS A 177 -3.13 -8.20 -13.37
N PHE A 178 -2.11 -8.44 -12.62
CA PHE A 178 -0.77 -8.72 -13.15
C PHE A 178 -0.27 -10.06 -12.61
N SER A 179 0.46 -10.77 -13.44
CA SER A 179 1.19 -11.96 -13.03
C SER A 179 2.68 -11.66 -12.99
N VAL A 180 3.32 -12.06 -11.89
CA VAL A 180 4.78 -11.99 -11.77
C VAL A 180 5.33 -13.34 -12.20
N ARG A 181 6.17 -13.38 -13.23
CA ARG A 181 6.96 -14.56 -13.59
C ARG A 181 8.43 -14.24 -13.38
N ARG A 182 9.14 -15.20 -12.85
CA ARG A 182 10.59 -15.18 -12.81
C ARG A 182 11.08 -15.60 -14.20
N ASP A 183 11.86 -14.75 -14.84
CA ASP A 183 12.60 -15.15 -16.02
C ASP A 183 13.82 -15.97 -15.57
N SER A 184 13.91 -17.19 -16.05
CA SER A 184 14.99 -18.15 -15.76
C SER A 184 16.26 -17.80 -16.51
#